data_36248520f903f9dbd1fbfdab7a04dec0
#
_entry.id   36248520f903f9dbd1fbfdab7a04dec0
#
_cell.length_a   1.000
_cell.length_b   1.000
_cell.length_c   1.000
_cell.angle_alpha   90.00
_cell.angle_beta   90.00
_cell.angle_gamma   90.00
#
_symmetry.space_group_name_H-M   'P 1'
#
loop_
_entity.id
_entity.type
_entity.pdbx_description
1 polymer ?
#
loop_
_entity_poly.entity_id
_entity_poly.type
_entity_poly.pdbx_seq_one_letter_code
_entity_poly.pdbx_strand_id
1 'polypeptide(L)'
;KADFPQDTEEPIVDELSPNPEPSIVITFSGDKASERELFDAAIFLQRRLEILPEILTAKLSGNREEIVEIEIDPEKLKFFNISINEFARAISLNNLLIPTGEIDVAGGRFGIKVPAILESYSDIASVPIKASPNSAITLGDLAKVRRTFRDAQGYSLINGEKALAIDVRKRITANLIDTVESTKNVIETYKSDFSENIKIGYAF
;
A
#
# COMPACT_ATOMS: atom_id res chain seq x y z
N LYS A 1 -2.40 -23.92 12.16
CA LYS A 1 -1.19 -23.36 11.50
C LYS A 1 -0.02 -24.36 11.34
N ALA A 2 -0.11 -25.57 11.87
CA ALA A 2 1.00 -26.52 11.88
C ALA A 2 1.07 -27.52 10.70
N ASP A 3 0.09 -27.52 9.80
CA ASP A 3 -0.10 -28.57 8.78
C ASP A 3 0.09 -28.14 7.33
N PHE A 4 0.52 -26.89 7.07
CA PHE A 4 0.77 -26.43 5.71
C PHE A 4 2.25 -26.48 5.35
N PRO A 5 2.63 -26.90 4.12
CA PRO A 5 3.99 -26.82 3.60
C PRO A 5 4.55 -25.39 3.65
N GLN A 6 5.87 -25.23 3.75
CA GLN A 6 6.52 -23.92 3.98
C GLN A 6 6.29 -22.87 2.87
N ASP A 7 5.88 -23.30 1.66
CA ASP A 7 5.63 -22.43 0.52
C ASP A 7 4.14 -22.27 0.16
N THR A 8 3.24 -22.61 1.10
CA THR A 8 1.80 -22.49 0.85
C THR A 8 1.32 -21.11 1.25
N GLU A 9 0.64 -20.42 0.32
CA GLU A 9 -0.07 -19.18 0.62
C GLU A 9 -1.15 -19.40 1.68
N GLU A 10 -1.32 -18.43 2.59
CA GLU A 10 -2.38 -18.54 3.60
C GLU A 10 -3.75 -18.63 2.92
N PRO A 11 -4.60 -19.59 3.34
CA PRO A 11 -5.94 -19.70 2.75
C PRO A 11 -6.75 -18.43 3.06
N ILE A 12 -7.27 -17.80 2.02
CA ILE A 12 -8.19 -16.69 2.14
C ILE A 12 -9.58 -17.25 2.39
N VAL A 13 -10.16 -16.94 3.54
CA VAL A 13 -11.54 -17.29 3.85
C VAL A 13 -12.41 -16.06 3.62
N ASP A 14 -13.10 -16.00 2.51
CA ASP A 14 -14.06 -14.94 2.20
C ASP A 14 -15.49 -15.39 2.54
N GLU A 15 -16.25 -14.50 3.16
CA GLU A 15 -17.69 -14.68 3.32
C GLU A 15 -18.36 -14.57 1.94
N LEU A 16 -19.02 -15.65 1.50
CA LEU A 16 -19.77 -15.64 0.24
C LEU A 16 -21.00 -14.72 0.41
N SER A 17 -20.94 -13.54 -0.18
CA SER A 17 -22.12 -12.69 -0.32
C SER A 17 -22.94 -13.16 -1.53
N PRO A 18 -24.25 -13.38 -1.39
CA PRO A 18 -25.13 -13.72 -2.51
C PRO A 18 -25.26 -12.58 -3.51
N ASN A 19 -24.90 -11.37 -3.12
CA ASN A 19 -24.85 -10.21 -4.00
C ASN A 19 -23.38 -9.74 -4.16
N PRO A 20 -22.72 -10.08 -5.28
CA PRO A 20 -21.31 -9.73 -5.52
C PRO A 20 -21.11 -8.24 -5.82
N GLU A 21 -22.19 -7.50 -6.13
CA GLU A 21 -22.12 -6.09 -6.45
C GLU A 21 -21.93 -5.22 -5.21
N PRO A 22 -21.16 -4.12 -5.30
CA PRO A 22 -21.04 -3.14 -4.22
C PRO A 22 -22.41 -2.48 -3.96
N SER A 23 -22.71 -2.21 -2.69
CA SER A 23 -23.91 -1.50 -2.28
C SER A 23 -23.80 0.00 -2.53
N ILE A 24 -22.58 0.53 -2.48
CA ILE A 24 -22.23 1.90 -2.82
C ILE A 24 -20.75 1.93 -3.23
N VAL A 25 -20.44 2.69 -4.25
CA VAL A 25 -19.06 2.99 -4.67
C VAL A 25 -18.75 4.43 -4.35
N ILE A 26 -17.71 4.65 -3.56
CA ILE A 26 -17.22 5.98 -3.19
C ILE A 26 -16.02 6.28 -4.05
N THR A 27 -16.03 7.39 -4.76
CA THR A 27 -14.97 7.75 -5.69
C THR A 27 -14.19 8.96 -5.20
N PHE A 28 -12.87 8.91 -5.37
CA PHE A 28 -11.94 9.99 -5.05
C PHE A 28 -11.27 10.42 -6.34
N SER A 29 -11.44 11.66 -6.75
CA SER A 29 -10.80 12.21 -7.94
C SER A 29 -10.32 13.64 -7.69
N GLY A 30 -9.50 14.17 -8.59
CA GLY A 30 -9.07 15.55 -8.55
C GLY A 30 -7.89 15.78 -9.49
N ASP A 31 -8.00 16.80 -10.34
CA ASP A 31 -7.00 17.18 -11.32
C ASP A 31 -5.70 17.71 -10.68
N LYS A 32 -5.80 18.31 -9.49
CA LYS A 32 -4.69 18.88 -8.72
C LYS A 32 -4.26 17.99 -7.55
N ALA A 33 -5.01 16.95 -7.23
CA ALA A 33 -4.64 16.02 -6.18
C ALA A 33 -3.57 15.04 -6.67
N SER A 34 -2.53 14.86 -5.89
CA SER A 34 -1.53 13.82 -6.14
C SER A 34 -2.13 12.45 -5.88
N GLU A 35 -1.56 11.42 -6.52
CA GLU A 35 -1.97 10.03 -6.29
C GLU A 35 -1.83 9.64 -4.81
N ARG A 36 -0.80 10.16 -4.13
CA ARG A 36 -0.57 9.94 -2.70
C ARG A 36 -1.71 10.54 -1.87
N GLU A 37 -2.12 11.76 -2.14
CA GLU A 37 -3.24 12.39 -1.43
C GLU A 37 -4.54 11.63 -1.62
N LEU A 38 -4.84 11.19 -2.85
CA LEU A 38 -6.03 10.38 -3.14
C LEU A 38 -5.97 9.04 -2.38
N PHE A 39 -4.82 8.37 -2.39
CA PHE A 39 -4.62 7.10 -1.73
C PHE A 39 -4.75 7.22 -0.20
N ASP A 40 -4.09 8.20 0.41
CA ASP A 40 -4.12 8.39 1.86
C ASP A 40 -5.54 8.74 2.34
N ALA A 41 -6.28 9.58 1.59
CA ALA A 41 -7.68 9.89 1.87
C ALA A 41 -8.58 8.65 1.76
N ALA A 42 -8.38 7.83 0.72
CA ALA A 42 -9.15 6.62 0.50
C ALA A 42 -8.89 5.57 1.59
N ILE A 43 -7.63 5.31 1.94
CA ILE A 43 -7.27 4.38 3.03
C ILE A 43 -7.80 4.86 4.39
N PHE A 44 -7.70 6.16 4.67
CA PHE A 44 -8.25 6.73 5.90
C PHE A 44 -9.75 6.45 6.00
N LEU A 45 -10.48 6.72 4.92
CA LEU A 45 -11.93 6.53 4.91
C LEU A 45 -12.31 5.04 4.93
N GLN A 46 -11.62 4.19 4.18
CA GLN A 46 -11.80 2.75 4.18
C GLN A 46 -11.81 2.19 5.62
N ARG A 47 -10.77 2.52 6.40
CA ARG A 47 -10.64 2.07 7.80
C ARG A 47 -11.81 2.53 8.69
N ARG A 48 -12.38 3.70 8.42
CA ARG A 48 -13.55 4.21 9.16
C ARG A 48 -14.82 3.50 8.76
N LEU A 49 -14.96 3.17 7.50
CA LEU A 49 -16.11 2.42 6.99
C LEU A 49 -16.12 0.97 7.48
N GLU A 50 -14.97 0.31 7.54
CA GLU A 50 -14.85 -1.08 8.01
C GLU A 50 -15.25 -1.26 9.49
N ILE A 51 -15.27 -0.19 10.29
CA ILE A 51 -15.74 -0.24 11.69
C ILE A 51 -17.27 -0.27 11.77
N LEU A 52 -17.99 0.16 10.72
CA LEU A 52 -19.45 0.20 10.73
C LEU A 52 -20.03 -1.22 10.75
N PRO A 53 -20.97 -1.52 11.68
CA PRO A 53 -21.51 -2.87 11.83
C PRO A 53 -22.32 -3.36 10.61
N GLU A 54 -22.84 -2.43 9.81
CA GLU A 54 -23.61 -2.71 8.60
C GLU A 54 -22.72 -3.11 7.42
N ILE A 55 -21.43 -2.76 7.46
CA ILE A 55 -20.49 -3.01 6.35
C ILE A 55 -19.83 -4.38 6.52
N LEU A 56 -19.86 -5.16 5.46
CA LEU A 56 -19.17 -6.43 5.35
C LEU A 56 -17.71 -6.21 4.91
N THR A 57 -17.53 -5.44 3.84
CA THR A 57 -16.21 -5.11 3.29
C THR A 57 -16.22 -3.72 2.67
N ALA A 58 -15.08 -3.06 2.75
CA ALA A 58 -14.78 -1.85 2.01
C ALA A 58 -13.45 -2.07 1.27
N LYS A 59 -13.50 -2.32 -0.04
CA LYS A 59 -12.31 -2.62 -0.85
C LYS A 59 -11.90 -1.41 -1.66
N LEU A 60 -10.62 -1.04 -1.56
CA LEU A 60 -10.04 -0.03 -2.44
C LEU A 60 -9.82 -0.61 -3.83
N SER A 61 -10.21 0.12 -4.86
CA SER A 61 -10.05 -0.22 -6.27
C SER A 61 -9.49 0.95 -7.08
N GLY A 62 -8.84 0.64 -8.21
CA GLY A 62 -8.18 1.64 -9.04
C GLY A 62 -6.84 2.15 -8.50
N ASN A 63 -6.40 1.69 -7.34
CA ASN A 63 -5.12 2.06 -6.75
C ASN A 63 -3.98 1.21 -7.34
N ARG A 64 -2.79 1.81 -7.37
CA ARG A 64 -1.55 1.06 -7.55
C ARG A 64 -1.09 0.50 -6.21
N GLU A 65 -0.41 -0.63 -6.26
CA GLU A 65 0.20 -1.22 -5.06
C GLU A 65 1.25 -0.27 -4.48
N GLU A 66 1.13 0.02 -3.19
CA GLU A 66 2.15 0.79 -2.49
C GLU A 66 3.38 -0.09 -2.25
N ILE A 67 4.54 0.42 -2.61
CA ILE A 67 5.82 -0.27 -2.46
C ILE A 67 6.83 0.62 -1.77
N VAL A 68 7.83 -0.02 -1.17
CA VAL A 68 9.04 0.65 -0.72
C VAL A 68 10.11 0.44 -1.78
N GLU A 69 10.60 1.53 -2.32
CA GLU A 69 11.71 1.52 -3.26
C GLU A 69 13.01 1.84 -2.51
N ILE A 70 13.99 0.98 -2.71
CA ILE A 70 15.33 1.09 -2.13
C ILE A 70 16.32 1.37 -3.25
N GLU A 71 16.72 2.61 -3.39
CA GLU A 71 17.71 3.06 -4.37
C GLU A 71 19.10 2.95 -3.79
N ILE A 72 19.88 1.96 -4.20
CA ILE A 72 21.21 1.67 -3.69
C ILE A 72 22.23 2.59 -4.35
N ASP A 73 23.14 3.14 -3.54
CA ASP A 73 24.28 3.93 -4.01
C ASP A 73 25.51 3.03 -4.19
N PRO A 74 25.97 2.78 -5.43
CA PRO A 74 27.12 1.90 -5.69
C PRO A 74 28.44 2.44 -5.13
N GLU A 75 28.58 3.76 -4.99
CA GLU A 75 29.81 4.36 -4.46
C GLU A 75 29.90 4.11 -2.95
N LYS A 76 28.78 4.18 -2.25
CA LYS A 76 28.69 3.84 -0.83
C LYS A 76 28.97 2.35 -0.57
N LEU A 77 28.44 1.46 -1.43
CA LEU A 77 28.76 0.03 -1.32
C LEU A 77 30.28 -0.21 -1.44
N LYS A 78 30.93 0.43 -2.40
CA LYS A 78 32.39 0.37 -2.58
C LYS A 78 33.12 0.96 -1.38
N PHE A 79 32.72 2.11 -0.90
CA PHE A 79 33.32 2.77 0.25
C PHE A 79 33.32 1.91 1.51
N PHE A 80 32.21 1.23 1.79
CA PHE A 80 32.07 0.33 2.94
C PHE A 80 32.53 -1.10 2.66
N ASN A 81 33.07 -1.38 1.46
CA ASN A 81 33.54 -2.69 1.02
C ASN A 81 32.45 -3.78 1.22
N ILE A 82 31.27 -3.51 0.68
CA ILE A 82 30.11 -4.39 0.70
C ILE A 82 29.79 -4.80 -0.73
N SER A 83 29.75 -6.10 -0.99
CA SER A 83 29.33 -6.62 -2.28
C SER A 83 27.79 -6.64 -2.40
N ILE A 84 27.27 -6.59 -3.64
CA ILE A 84 25.83 -6.69 -3.90
C ILE A 84 25.25 -7.98 -3.30
N ASN A 85 26.01 -9.10 -3.37
CA ASN A 85 25.56 -10.38 -2.84
C ASN A 85 25.47 -10.37 -1.29
N GLU A 86 26.42 -9.71 -0.60
CA GLU A 86 26.36 -9.52 0.85
C GLU A 86 25.17 -8.64 1.23
N PHE A 87 24.94 -7.56 0.49
CA PHE A 87 23.79 -6.68 0.67
C PHE A 87 22.46 -7.46 0.51
N ALA A 88 22.28 -8.18 -0.60
CA ALA A 88 21.08 -8.97 -0.86
C ALA A 88 20.84 -10.02 0.23
N ARG A 89 21.91 -10.72 0.68
CA ARG A 89 21.84 -11.70 1.77
C ARG A 89 21.43 -11.07 3.09
N ALA A 90 21.98 -9.90 3.42
CA ALA A 90 21.65 -9.20 4.66
C ALA A 90 20.17 -8.78 4.70
N ILE A 91 19.63 -8.32 3.58
CA ILE A 91 18.21 -7.99 3.47
C ILE A 91 17.34 -9.24 3.63
N SER A 92 17.69 -10.33 2.97
CA SER A 92 16.95 -11.61 3.07
C SER A 92 16.94 -12.18 4.49
N LEU A 93 18.07 -12.09 5.21
CA LEU A 93 18.21 -12.60 6.58
C LEU A 93 17.40 -11.79 7.61
N ASN A 94 17.13 -10.52 7.33
CA ASN A 94 16.34 -9.66 8.21
C ASN A 94 14.84 -9.78 7.98
N ASN A 95 14.35 -10.85 7.32
CA ASN A 95 12.94 -11.09 7.02
C ASN A 95 12.24 -9.92 6.28
N LEU A 96 13.02 -9.06 5.65
CA LEU A 96 12.47 -8.22 4.62
C LEU A 96 12.05 -9.17 3.50
N LEU A 97 10.78 -9.59 3.51
CA LEU A 97 10.17 -10.37 2.45
C LEU A 97 10.41 -9.64 1.13
N ILE A 98 11.44 -10.05 0.42
CA ILE A 98 11.64 -9.67 -0.97
C ILE A 98 11.06 -10.83 -1.78
N PRO A 99 9.78 -10.79 -2.15
CA PRO A 99 9.30 -11.68 -3.19
C PRO A 99 10.02 -11.18 -4.43
N THR A 100 10.98 -11.95 -4.94
CA THR A 100 11.67 -11.76 -6.24
C THR A 100 11.57 -10.30 -6.75
N GLY A 101 12.25 -9.39 -6.06
CA GLY A 101 12.23 -7.98 -6.43
C GLY A 101 12.85 -7.83 -7.80
N GLU A 102 12.18 -7.16 -8.71
CA GLU A 102 12.77 -6.72 -9.96
C GLU A 102 13.95 -5.82 -9.64
N ILE A 103 15.15 -6.31 -9.95
CA ILE A 103 16.37 -5.51 -9.90
C ILE A 103 16.41 -4.72 -11.20
N ASP A 104 15.97 -3.47 -11.14
CA ASP A 104 16.01 -2.60 -12.30
C ASP A 104 17.43 -1.99 -12.42
N VAL A 105 18.14 -2.37 -13.48
CA VAL A 105 19.51 -1.91 -13.75
C VAL A 105 19.46 -0.79 -14.79
N ALA A 106 18.91 0.34 -14.44
CA ALA A 106 18.96 1.53 -15.27
C ALA A 106 20.06 2.49 -14.75
N GLY A 107 21.08 2.73 -15.58
CA GLY A 107 22.07 3.77 -15.34
C GLY A 107 23.02 3.55 -14.15
N GLY A 108 23.30 2.28 -13.77
CA GLY A 108 24.26 1.96 -12.70
C GLY A 108 23.71 2.13 -11.27
N ARG A 109 22.42 2.35 -11.12
CA ARG A 109 21.71 2.30 -9.83
C ARG A 109 20.87 1.04 -9.75
N PHE A 110 20.83 0.42 -8.57
CA PHE A 110 20.02 -0.76 -8.31
C PHE A 110 18.81 -0.36 -7.49
N GLY A 111 17.61 -0.58 -8.02
CA GLY A 111 16.35 -0.37 -7.31
C GLY A 111 15.79 -1.71 -6.83
N ILE A 112 15.43 -1.82 -5.57
CA ILE A 112 14.69 -2.95 -5.02
C ILE A 112 13.30 -2.45 -4.65
N LYS A 113 12.26 -3.09 -5.17
CA LYS A 113 10.87 -2.78 -4.88
C LYS A 113 10.32 -3.84 -3.93
N VAL A 114 9.87 -3.45 -2.75
CA VAL A 114 9.33 -4.34 -1.71
C VAL A 114 7.90 -3.93 -1.41
N PRO A 115 6.94 -4.89 -1.25
CA PRO A 115 5.59 -4.55 -0.80
C PRO A 115 5.62 -3.82 0.54
N ALA A 116 4.81 -2.78 0.70
CA ALA A 116 4.79 -1.93 1.89
C ALA A 116 4.05 -2.58 3.06
N ILE A 117 4.49 -3.78 3.47
CA ILE A 117 3.95 -4.47 4.66
C ILE A 117 4.60 -3.95 5.96
N LEU A 118 5.70 -3.22 5.85
CA LEU A 118 6.47 -2.74 6.98
C LEU A 118 5.87 -1.44 7.54
N GLU A 119 5.62 -1.43 8.83
CA GLU A 119 4.86 -0.39 9.53
C GLU A 119 5.57 0.98 9.58
N SER A 120 6.90 1.02 9.45
CA SER A 120 7.65 2.27 9.54
C SER A 120 8.83 2.37 8.57
N TYR A 121 8.98 3.54 7.96
CA TYR A 121 10.15 3.91 7.14
C TYR A 121 11.46 3.82 7.94
N SER A 122 11.44 4.25 9.21
CA SER A 122 12.61 4.23 10.09
C SER A 122 13.12 2.82 10.34
N ASP A 123 12.21 1.85 10.43
CA ASP A 123 12.55 0.45 10.71
C ASP A 123 13.30 -0.15 9.53
N ILE A 124 12.87 0.14 8.32
CA ILE A 124 13.55 -0.30 7.10
C ILE A 124 14.95 0.33 6.99
N ALA A 125 15.06 1.63 7.20
CA ALA A 125 16.33 2.34 7.10
C ALA A 125 17.34 1.89 8.18
N SER A 126 16.87 1.42 9.34
CA SER A 126 17.70 0.96 10.46
C SER A 126 18.16 -0.48 10.35
N VAL A 127 17.73 -1.22 9.31
CA VAL A 127 18.14 -2.62 9.11
C VAL A 127 19.66 -2.72 8.99
N PRO A 128 20.34 -3.53 9.84
CA PRO A 128 21.78 -3.68 9.79
C PRO A 128 22.18 -4.54 8.59
N ILE A 129 23.05 -4.00 7.75
CA ILE A 129 23.61 -4.70 6.57
C ILE A 129 24.95 -5.33 6.91
N LYS A 130 25.79 -4.63 7.66
CA LYS A 130 27.11 -5.14 8.08
C LYS A 130 27.44 -4.69 9.49
N ALA A 131 27.80 -5.62 10.34
CA ALA A 131 28.28 -5.32 11.67
C ALA A 131 29.79 -5.00 11.62
N SER A 132 30.19 -3.90 12.26
CA SER A 132 31.59 -3.52 12.50
C SER A 132 31.84 -3.46 14.01
N PRO A 133 33.09 -3.63 14.50
CA PRO A 133 33.36 -3.68 15.94
C PRO A 133 32.84 -2.49 16.75
N ASN A 134 32.72 -1.31 16.13
CA ASN A 134 32.32 -0.08 16.78
C ASN A 134 30.99 0.52 16.25
N SER A 135 30.39 -0.02 15.18
CA SER A 135 29.16 0.48 14.60
C SER A 135 28.52 -0.56 13.67
N ALA A 136 27.21 -0.48 13.48
CA ALA A 136 26.54 -1.22 12.43
C ALA A 136 26.32 -0.27 11.24
N ILE A 137 26.62 -0.76 10.04
CA ILE A 137 26.27 -0.07 8.78
C ILE A 137 24.83 -0.49 8.46
N THR A 138 23.94 0.50 8.38
CA THR A 138 22.51 0.28 8.15
C THR A 138 22.14 0.44 6.68
N LEU A 139 20.94 0.04 6.32
CA LEU A 139 20.39 0.22 4.99
C LEU A 139 20.33 1.71 4.61
N GLY A 140 19.97 2.59 5.54
CA GLY A 140 19.91 4.05 5.33
C GLY A 140 21.27 4.68 5.03
N ASP A 141 22.38 4.07 5.47
CA ASP A 141 23.73 4.53 5.14
C ASP A 141 24.09 4.23 3.68
N LEU A 142 23.54 3.17 3.10
CA LEU A 142 23.91 2.63 1.78
C LEU A 142 22.91 2.98 0.68
N ALA A 143 21.67 3.28 1.03
CA ALA A 143 20.57 3.44 0.09
C ALA A 143 19.63 4.55 0.49
N LYS A 144 18.89 5.07 -0.50
CA LYS A 144 17.73 5.91 -0.26
C LYS A 144 16.49 5.04 -0.27
N VAL A 145 15.74 5.07 0.82
CA VAL A 145 14.49 4.35 0.97
C VAL A 145 13.35 5.34 0.76
N ARG A 146 12.37 5.02 -0.08
CA ARG A 146 11.19 5.86 -0.27
C ARG A 146 9.94 5.03 -0.49
N ARG A 147 8.81 5.51 -0.01
CA ARG A 147 7.50 4.96 -0.34
C ARG A 147 7.07 5.50 -1.70
N THR A 148 6.66 4.61 -2.56
CA THR A 148 6.16 4.94 -3.90
C THR A 148 5.08 3.94 -4.30
N PHE A 149 4.61 4.04 -5.52
CA PHE A 149 3.66 3.08 -6.08
C PHE A 149 4.33 2.29 -7.18
N ARG A 150 3.91 1.02 -7.32
CA ARG A 150 4.33 0.17 -8.44
C ARG A 150 3.99 0.84 -9.77
N ASP A 151 4.76 0.54 -10.81
CA ASP A 151 4.48 1.06 -12.15
C ASP A 151 3.04 0.73 -12.57
N ALA A 152 2.38 1.69 -13.22
CA ALA A 152 0.97 1.57 -13.57
C ALA A 152 0.78 0.46 -14.61
N GLN A 153 -0.03 -0.54 -14.28
CA GLN A 153 -0.50 -1.55 -15.23
C GLN A 153 -1.81 -1.13 -15.92
N GLY A 154 -2.46 -0.07 -15.42
CA GLY A 154 -3.70 0.49 -15.91
C GLY A 154 -4.03 1.81 -15.22
N TYR A 155 -5.07 2.45 -15.68
CA TYR A 155 -5.55 3.72 -15.12
C TYR A 155 -7.03 3.62 -14.79
N SER A 156 -7.42 4.06 -13.59
CA SER A 156 -8.81 4.32 -13.24
C SER A 156 -9.09 5.80 -13.43
N LEU A 157 -10.09 6.11 -14.25
CA LEU A 157 -10.44 7.48 -14.59
C LEU A 157 -11.94 7.71 -14.35
N ILE A 158 -12.26 8.87 -13.79
CA ILE A 158 -13.63 9.39 -13.69
C ILE A 158 -13.66 10.75 -14.35
N ASN A 159 -14.49 10.91 -15.36
CA ASN A 159 -14.58 12.14 -16.16
C ASN A 159 -13.23 12.63 -16.72
N GLY A 160 -12.31 11.70 -17.01
CA GLY A 160 -10.97 12.01 -17.51
C GLY A 160 -9.93 12.35 -16.43
N GLU A 161 -10.33 12.46 -15.16
CA GLU A 161 -9.42 12.65 -14.02
C GLU A 161 -9.02 11.31 -13.43
N LYS A 162 -7.78 11.19 -12.93
CA LYS A 162 -7.34 10.02 -12.16
C LYS A 162 -8.23 9.85 -10.95
N ALA A 163 -8.67 8.63 -10.72
CA ALA A 163 -9.59 8.33 -9.64
C ALA A 163 -9.24 7.02 -8.93
N LEU A 164 -9.58 6.98 -7.65
CA LEU A 164 -9.64 5.77 -6.84
C LEU A 164 -11.10 5.55 -6.44
N ALA A 165 -11.46 4.31 -6.14
CA ALA A 165 -12.78 4.03 -5.61
C ALA A 165 -12.71 3.10 -4.40
N ILE A 166 -13.70 3.21 -3.50
CA ILE A 166 -13.94 2.26 -2.44
C ILE A 166 -15.26 1.57 -2.73
N ASP A 167 -15.20 0.27 -2.98
CA ASP A 167 -16.33 -0.59 -3.19
C ASP A 167 -16.84 -1.09 -1.84
N VAL A 168 -17.94 -0.55 -1.38
CA VAL A 168 -18.55 -0.89 -0.08
C VAL A 168 -19.64 -1.93 -0.26
N ARG A 169 -19.53 -3.04 0.46
CA ARG A 169 -20.53 -4.11 0.50
C ARG A 169 -21.15 -4.17 1.89
N LYS A 170 -22.48 -4.18 1.92
CA LYS A 170 -23.21 -4.36 3.17
C LYS A 170 -23.25 -5.82 3.61
N ARG A 171 -23.48 -6.08 4.89
CA ARG A 171 -23.83 -7.41 5.39
C ARG A 171 -25.21 -7.84 4.90
N ILE A 172 -25.42 -9.13 4.80
CA ILE A 172 -26.70 -9.71 4.32
C ILE A 172 -27.88 -9.20 5.16
N THR A 173 -27.69 -9.10 6.47
CA THR A 173 -28.73 -8.66 7.43
C THR A 173 -28.94 -7.15 7.48
N ALA A 174 -28.03 -6.37 6.92
CA ALA A 174 -28.11 -4.91 6.97
C ALA A 174 -29.09 -4.35 5.92
N ASN A 175 -29.76 -3.26 6.28
CA ASN A 175 -30.61 -2.51 5.35
C ASN A 175 -29.74 -1.67 4.42
N LEU A 176 -30.04 -1.66 3.12
CA LEU A 176 -29.28 -0.92 2.13
C LEU A 176 -29.34 0.60 2.39
N ILE A 177 -30.53 1.13 2.68
CA ILE A 177 -30.73 2.57 2.87
C ILE A 177 -29.93 3.05 4.10
N ASP A 178 -30.05 2.31 5.21
CA ASP A 178 -29.34 2.64 6.45
C ASP A 178 -27.81 2.57 6.26
N THR A 179 -27.35 1.56 5.51
CA THR A 179 -25.91 1.42 5.19
C THR A 179 -25.40 2.59 4.36
N VAL A 180 -26.16 3.02 3.35
CA VAL A 180 -25.79 4.17 2.50
C VAL A 180 -25.80 5.46 3.31
N GLU A 181 -26.79 5.66 4.20
CA GLU A 181 -26.88 6.83 5.05
C GLU A 181 -25.71 6.87 6.06
N SER A 182 -25.44 5.77 6.76
CA SER A 182 -24.30 5.65 7.68
C SER A 182 -22.98 5.92 6.96
N THR A 183 -22.81 5.39 5.75
CA THR A 183 -21.62 5.62 4.92
C THR A 183 -21.45 7.10 4.58
N LYS A 184 -22.52 7.78 4.13
CA LYS A 184 -22.50 9.21 3.83
C LYS A 184 -22.19 10.06 5.06
N ASN A 185 -22.77 9.73 6.21
CA ASN A 185 -22.52 10.44 7.46
C ASN A 185 -21.05 10.37 7.88
N VAL A 186 -20.40 9.20 7.72
CA VAL A 186 -18.96 9.07 7.95
C VAL A 186 -18.18 9.98 7.01
N ILE A 187 -18.51 9.98 5.73
CA ILE A 187 -17.81 10.81 4.74
C ILE A 187 -17.95 12.30 5.05
N GLU A 188 -19.16 12.78 5.31
CA GLU A 188 -19.39 14.20 5.64
C GLU A 188 -18.69 14.61 6.94
N THR A 189 -18.58 13.69 7.92
CA THR A 189 -17.85 13.95 9.17
C THR A 189 -16.37 14.24 8.94
N TYR A 190 -15.74 13.51 8.02
CA TYR A 190 -14.28 13.60 7.76
C TYR A 190 -13.92 14.37 6.49
N LYS A 191 -14.89 14.88 5.76
CA LYS A 191 -14.66 15.60 4.50
C LYS A 191 -13.77 16.83 4.66
N SER A 192 -13.88 17.51 5.79
CA SER A 192 -13.03 18.68 6.12
C SER A 192 -11.56 18.32 6.38
N ASP A 193 -11.26 17.06 6.65
CA ASP A 193 -9.90 16.60 6.92
C ASP A 193 -9.11 16.34 5.63
N PHE A 194 -9.81 16.32 4.49
CA PHE A 194 -9.20 16.10 3.19
C PHE A 194 -8.83 17.41 2.50
N SER A 195 -7.84 17.31 1.60
CA SER A 195 -7.46 18.44 0.75
C SER A 195 -8.65 18.92 -0.10
N GLU A 196 -8.81 20.22 -0.26
CA GLU A 196 -9.83 20.85 -1.14
C GLU A 196 -9.70 20.41 -2.62
N ASN A 197 -8.53 19.85 -2.99
CA ASN A 197 -8.30 19.33 -4.33
C ASN A 197 -8.95 17.96 -4.57
N ILE A 198 -9.45 17.29 -3.50
CA ILE A 198 -10.08 15.97 -3.60
C ILE A 198 -11.58 16.12 -3.75
N LYS A 199 -12.11 15.59 -4.83
CA LYS A 199 -13.55 15.48 -5.10
C LYS A 199 -14.02 14.10 -4.70
N ILE A 200 -15.03 14.01 -3.84
CA ILE A 200 -15.65 12.75 -3.44
C ILE A 200 -16.99 12.63 -4.16
N GLY A 201 -17.17 11.53 -4.88
CA GLY A 201 -18.41 11.18 -5.58
C GLY A 201 -18.99 9.86 -5.08
N TYR A 202 -20.21 9.58 -5.50
CA TYR A 202 -20.93 8.35 -5.17
C TYR A 202 -21.54 7.75 -6.44
N ALA A 203 -21.49 6.41 -6.53
CA ALA A 203 -22.22 5.62 -7.51
C ALA A 203 -22.95 4.47 -6.80
N PHE A 204 -24.08 4.04 -7.35
CA PHE A 204 -24.96 3.03 -6.79
C PHE A 204 -25.25 1.97 -7.84
#